data_507d37e95213adec29a726e4de504e47
#
_entry.id   507d37e95213adec29a726e4de504e47
#
_cell.length_a   1.000
_cell.length_b   1.000
_cell.length_c   1.000
_cell.angle_alpha   90.00
_cell.angle_beta   90.00
_cell.angle_gamma   90.00
#
_symmetry.space_group_name_H-M   'P 1'
#
loop_
_entity.id
_entity.type
_entity.pdbx_description
1 polymer ?
#
loop_
_entity_poly.entity_id
_entity_poly.type
_entity_poly.pdbx_seq_one_letter_code
_entity_poly.pdbx_strand_id
1 'polypeptide(L)'
;MPGLNTSLNIAVQALEANQGALNVTSNNIANVNTPGYSRQIAILNEAPTFQENNITFGGGVTLEQFQSVRDQLLQLRIYEETQQQGNSETQFNSLSQVEGIFSDPSQGVGGALSAFFNTLSQLSTNPTDANARQAVLTSANNLANSFHQAVSALNTIGTGLDRSVPQTVDQINRLTSQIATLNGQVAQMQGLGKEPGTVQDQRDELIRQLSNLANISVTQTEHGLTLTTANGVPLVVANQSFALQANANNSVLEHVYSAQGQDITSQIQGGQLGGTLQIRDQVLPQLFTQLNNLASQFATSFNTQHAAGFDASGNAGQNFFNPLPTTTDAAANFGVAITDPSLIAASSDGSAGSNGNLEQLVALRNQ
;
A
#
# COMPACT_ATOMS: atom_id res chain seq x y z
N MET A 1 -49.33 52.27 -24.91
CA MET A 1 -48.26 52.31 -23.87
C MET A 1 -47.34 51.08 -23.99
N PRO A 2 -46.62 50.91 -25.10
CA PRO A 2 -45.68 49.78 -25.22
C PRO A 2 -44.51 49.92 -24.26
N GLY A 3 -43.94 51.09 -24.05
CA GLY A 3 -42.72 51.31 -23.24
C GLY A 3 -42.81 50.95 -21.78
N LEU A 4 -43.96 51.04 -21.13
CA LEU A 4 -44.13 50.63 -19.71
C LEU A 4 -44.06 49.12 -19.54
N ASN A 5 -44.67 48.37 -20.43
CA ASN A 5 -44.62 46.90 -20.43
C ASN A 5 -43.21 46.39 -20.70
N THR A 6 -42.49 47.02 -21.59
CA THR A 6 -41.10 46.68 -21.91
C THR A 6 -40.19 46.96 -20.73
N SER A 7 -40.29 48.16 -20.11
CA SER A 7 -39.53 48.47 -18.89
C SER A 7 -39.83 47.54 -17.75
N LEU A 8 -41.09 47.11 -17.59
CA LEU A 8 -41.50 46.12 -16.57
C LEU A 8 -40.85 44.76 -16.84
N ASN A 9 -40.87 44.28 -18.13
CA ASN A 9 -40.26 43.05 -18.52
C ASN A 9 -38.74 43.05 -18.27
N ILE A 10 -38.04 44.14 -18.59
CA ILE A 10 -36.60 44.29 -18.29
C ILE A 10 -36.37 44.18 -16.79
N ALA A 11 -37.17 44.84 -15.96
CA ALA A 11 -37.07 44.79 -14.53
C ALA A 11 -37.32 43.40 -13.96
N VAL A 12 -38.29 42.65 -14.48
CA VAL A 12 -38.58 41.27 -14.10
C VAL A 12 -37.39 40.35 -14.47
N GLN A 13 -36.87 40.44 -15.71
CA GLN A 13 -35.75 39.65 -16.13
C GLN A 13 -34.49 39.95 -15.29
N ALA A 14 -34.22 41.21 -14.97
CA ALA A 14 -33.12 41.56 -14.10
C ALA A 14 -33.27 41.00 -12.68
N LEU A 15 -34.51 41.00 -12.15
CA LEU A 15 -34.83 40.42 -10.87
C LEU A 15 -34.60 38.88 -10.87
N GLU A 16 -35.08 38.19 -11.88
CA GLU A 16 -34.87 36.74 -12.07
C GLU A 16 -33.41 36.37 -12.19
N ALA A 17 -32.63 37.13 -12.97
CA ALA A 17 -31.19 36.93 -13.13
C ALA A 17 -30.44 37.14 -11.80
N ASN A 18 -30.76 38.18 -11.04
CA ASN A 18 -30.17 38.44 -9.73
C ASN A 18 -30.58 37.39 -8.70
N GLN A 19 -31.86 36.93 -8.73
CA GLN A 19 -32.31 35.83 -7.85
C GLN A 19 -31.57 34.52 -8.15
N GLY A 20 -31.34 34.21 -9.43
CA GLY A 20 -30.49 33.08 -9.85
C GLY A 20 -29.07 33.18 -9.31
N ALA A 21 -28.44 34.35 -9.42
CA ALA A 21 -27.08 34.60 -8.90
C ALA A 21 -27.01 34.48 -7.37
N LEU A 22 -28.04 34.96 -6.64
CA LEU A 22 -28.14 34.81 -5.18
C LEU A 22 -28.30 33.32 -4.79
N ASN A 23 -29.10 32.57 -5.51
CA ASN A 23 -29.28 31.14 -5.27
C ASN A 23 -27.97 30.38 -5.41
N VAL A 24 -27.19 30.67 -6.46
CA VAL A 24 -25.84 30.09 -6.67
C VAL A 24 -24.89 30.47 -5.53
N THR A 25 -24.88 31.74 -5.12
CA THR A 25 -24.04 32.19 -4.00
C THR A 25 -24.41 31.47 -2.70
N SER A 26 -25.71 31.34 -2.41
CA SER A 26 -26.20 30.61 -1.23
C SER A 26 -25.81 29.14 -1.27
N ASN A 27 -25.90 28.51 -2.45
CA ASN A 27 -25.50 27.13 -2.65
C ASN A 27 -23.98 26.93 -2.47
N ASN A 28 -23.15 27.86 -2.99
CA ASN A 28 -21.71 27.85 -2.77
C ASN A 28 -21.34 27.98 -1.28
N ILE A 29 -22.03 28.85 -0.53
CA ILE A 29 -21.81 29.01 0.91
C ILE A 29 -22.23 27.74 1.67
N ALA A 30 -23.39 27.16 1.33
CA ALA A 30 -23.89 25.93 1.96
C ALA A 30 -22.92 24.74 1.76
N ASN A 31 -22.24 24.69 0.61
CA ASN A 31 -21.37 23.59 0.24
C ASN A 31 -19.88 23.88 0.38
N VAL A 32 -19.49 25.00 1.01
CA VAL A 32 -18.07 25.41 1.14
C VAL A 32 -17.18 24.34 1.80
N ASN A 33 -17.75 23.51 2.68
CA ASN A 33 -17.07 22.42 3.37
C ASN A 33 -17.42 21.03 2.79
N THR A 34 -18.17 20.96 1.69
CA THR A 34 -18.51 19.67 1.06
C THR A 34 -17.34 19.21 0.18
N PRO A 35 -16.70 18.07 0.50
CA PRO A 35 -15.59 17.54 -0.32
C PRO A 35 -16.06 17.32 -1.76
N GLY A 36 -15.20 17.70 -2.72
CA GLY A 36 -15.48 17.52 -4.16
C GLY A 36 -16.43 18.55 -4.76
N TYR A 37 -17.00 19.47 -3.99
CA TYR A 37 -17.89 20.53 -4.52
C TYR A 37 -17.10 21.57 -5.30
N SER A 38 -17.51 21.83 -6.54
CA SER A 38 -16.96 22.93 -7.36
C SER A 38 -17.81 24.17 -7.27
N ARG A 39 -17.17 25.32 -6.95
CA ARG A 39 -17.85 26.60 -6.91
C ARG A 39 -18.53 26.91 -8.25
N GLN A 40 -19.79 27.33 -8.20
CA GLN A 40 -20.56 27.73 -9.38
C GLN A 40 -20.64 29.24 -9.50
N ILE A 41 -20.77 29.73 -10.74
CA ILE A 41 -21.05 31.13 -11.08
C ILE A 41 -22.25 31.20 -12.00
N ALA A 42 -23.02 32.26 -11.89
CA ALA A 42 -24.10 32.56 -12.82
C ALA A 42 -23.52 33.31 -14.02
N ILE A 43 -23.75 32.82 -15.22
CA ILE A 43 -23.41 33.48 -16.48
C ILE A 43 -24.63 34.27 -16.91
N LEU A 44 -24.45 35.59 -16.99
CA LEU A 44 -25.47 36.55 -17.41
C LEU A 44 -25.13 37.08 -18.79
N ASN A 45 -26.11 37.07 -19.68
CA ASN A 45 -25.99 37.64 -21.02
C ASN A 45 -26.92 38.82 -21.22
N GLU A 46 -26.56 39.70 -22.13
CA GLU A 46 -27.45 40.75 -22.60
C GLU A 46 -28.65 40.14 -23.38
N ALA A 47 -29.86 40.52 -23.00
CA ALA A 47 -31.03 40.12 -23.73
C ALA A 47 -31.09 40.81 -25.10
N PRO A 48 -31.71 40.19 -26.13
CA PRO A 48 -31.82 40.79 -27.45
C PRO A 48 -32.37 42.22 -27.42
N THR A 49 -31.71 43.10 -28.15
CA THR A 49 -32.18 44.50 -28.31
C THR A 49 -33.51 44.53 -29.06
N PHE A 50 -34.34 45.52 -28.79
CA PHE A 50 -35.59 45.75 -29.49
C PHE A 50 -35.61 47.20 -30.07
N GLN A 51 -36.35 47.40 -31.13
CA GLN A 51 -36.53 48.70 -31.75
C GLN A 51 -37.94 49.26 -31.51
N GLU A 52 -38.00 50.54 -31.05
CA GLU A 52 -39.24 51.27 -30.91
C GLU A 52 -39.06 52.68 -31.47
N ASN A 53 -39.89 53.13 -32.38
CA ASN A 53 -39.82 54.42 -33.08
C ASN A 53 -38.45 54.72 -33.69
N ASN A 54 -37.83 53.75 -34.35
CA ASN A 54 -36.52 53.82 -34.99
C ASN A 54 -35.35 54.04 -33.99
N ILE A 55 -35.57 53.82 -32.70
CA ILE A 55 -34.56 53.88 -31.65
C ILE A 55 -34.37 52.46 -31.11
N THR A 56 -33.09 51.99 -31.05
CA THR A 56 -32.76 50.70 -30.50
C THR A 56 -32.57 50.79 -29.01
N PHE A 57 -33.25 49.95 -28.28
CA PHE A 57 -33.15 49.84 -26.81
C PHE A 57 -32.52 48.47 -26.44
N GLY A 58 -31.73 48.45 -25.35
CA GLY A 58 -31.22 47.22 -24.75
C GLY A 58 -32.37 46.37 -24.15
N GLY A 59 -32.32 45.04 -24.33
CA GLY A 59 -33.34 44.10 -23.83
C GLY A 59 -33.24 43.76 -22.35
N GLY A 60 -32.21 44.28 -21.65
CA GLY A 60 -31.93 43.94 -20.25
C GLY A 60 -30.91 42.79 -20.14
N VAL A 61 -31.01 42.01 -19.07
CA VAL A 61 -30.11 40.90 -18.77
C VAL A 61 -30.92 39.57 -18.58
N THR A 62 -30.38 38.50 -19.09
CA THR A 62 -30.94 37.15 -18.87
C THR A 62 -29.87 36.24 -18.23
N LEU A 63 -30.32 35.33 -17.37
CA LEU A 63 -29.50 34.25 -16.88
C LEU A 63 -29.38 33.19 -17.97
N GLU A 64 -28.15 32.98 -18.48
CA GLU A 64 -27.89 31.97 -19.51
C GLU A 64 -27.74 30.60 -18.91
N GLN A 65 -26.81 30.45 -17.97
CA GLN A 65 -26.54 29.17 -17.32
C GLN A 65 -25.77 29.37 -15.99
N PHE A 66 -25.69 28.28 -15.24
CA PHE A 66 -24.75 28.17 -14.12
C PHE A 66 -23.52 27.42 -14.60
N GLN A 67 -22.32 27.90 -14.29
CA GLN A 67 -21.08 27.27 -14.71
C GLN A 67 -20.21 26.94 -13.50
N SER A 68 -19.73 25.70 -13.45
CA SER A 68 -18.74 25.26 -12.43
C SER A 68 -17.34 25.80 -12.77
N VAL A 69 -16.69 26.39 -11.78
CA VAL A 69 -15.31 26.86 -11.90
C VAL A 69 -14.37 25.71 -11.49
N ARG A 70 -13.62 25.18 -12.46
CA ARG A 70 -12.74 24.04 -12.31
C ARG A 70 -11.35 24.34 -12.82
N ASP A 71 -10.33 23.93 -12.08
CA ASP A 71 -8.95 23.92 -12.52
C ASP A 71 -8.55 22.47 -12.83
N GLN A 72 -8.48 22.16 -14.12
CA GLN A 72 -8.15 20.81 -14.58
C GLN A 72 -6.72 20.39 -14.22
N LEU A 73 -5.77 21.32 -14.23
CA LEU A 73 -4.38 21.01 -13.88
C LEU A 73 -4.26 20.68 -12.39
N LEU A 74 -4.92 21.46 -11.55
CA LEU A 74 -4.97 21.18 -10.11
C LEU A 74 -5.64 19.83 -9.84
N GLN A 75 -6.72 19.52 -10.55
CA GLN A 75 -7.42 18.24 -10.39
C GLN A 75 -6.53 17.05 -10.75
N LEU A 76 -5.79 17.12 -11.86
CA LEU A 76 -4.84 16.07 -12.24
C LEU A 76 -3.74 15.88 -11.17
N ARG A 77 -3.21 16.98 -10.62
CA ARG A 77 -2.21 16.91 -9.53
C ARG A 77 -2.79 16.28 -8.26
N ILE A 78 -4.04 16.59 -7.92
CA ILE A 78 -4.72 15.95 -6.78
C ILE A 78 -4.80 14.42 -7.00
N TYR A 79 -5.10 13.96 -8.21
CA TYR A 79 -5.12 12.52 -8.50
C TYR A 79 -3.74 11.90 -8.36
N GLU A 80 -2.68 12.53 -8.87
CA GLU A 80 -1.30 12.05 -8.73
C GLU A 80 -0.85 11.97 -7.27
N GLU A 81 -1.09 13.03 -6.49
CA GLU A 81 -0.76 13.03 -5.05
C GLU A 81 -1.57 11.99 -4.27
N THR A 82 -2.84 11.79 -4.61
CA THR A 82 -3.68 10.76 -3.99
C THR A 82 -3.16 9.36 -4.29
N GLN A 83 -2.66 9.09 -5.50
CA GLN A 83 -2.02 7.82 -5.85
C GLN A 83 -0.76 7.58 -5.00
N GLN A 84 0.07 8.61 -4.88
CA GLN A 84 1.29 8.54 -4.08
C GLN A 84 0.98 8.31 -2.59
N GLN A 85 -0.04 9.03 -2.08
CA GLN A 85 -0.51 8.86 -0.70
C GLN A 85 -0.98 7.43 -0.44
N GLY A 86 -1.87 6.88 -1.29
CA GLY A 86 -2.39 5.52 -1.13
C GLY A 86 -1.28 4.46 -1.16
N ASN A 87 -0.29 4.64 -2.04
CA ASN A 87 0.89 3.77 -2.11
C ASN A 87 1.73 3.83 -0.83
N SER A 88 2.13 5.06 -0.41
CA SER A 88 2.98 5.28 0.76
C SER A 88 2.33 4.83 2.06
N GLU A 89 1.03 5.08 2.23
CA GLU A 89 0.26 4.67 3.41
C GLU A 89 0.19 3.14 3.52
N THR A 90 -0.04 2.45 2.40
CA THR A 90 -0.07 0.98 2.37
C THR A 90 1.30 0.39 2.69
N GLN A 91 2.36 0.95 2.14
CA GLN A 91 3.72 0.54 2.46
C GLN A 91 4.04 0.78 3.94
N PHE A 92 3.75 1.97 4.45
CA PHE A 92 3.98 2.30 5.86
C PHE A 92 3.26 1.34 6.80
N ASN A 93 1.98 1.08 6.56
CA ASN A 93 1.19 0.17 7.39
C ASN A 93 1.72 -1.27 7.35
N SER A 94 2.14 -1.75 6.18
CA SER A 94 2.71 -3.10 6.02
C SER A 94 4.09 -3.21 6.66
N LEU A 95 4.96 -2.22 6.46
CA LEU A 95 6.30 -2.19 7.04
C LEU A 95 6.29 -2.03 8.56
N SER A 96 5.33 -1.29 9.11
CA SER A 96 5.14 -1.19 10.57
C SER A 96 4.78 -2.54 11.20
N GLN A 97 3.98 -3.37 10.49
CA GLN A 97 3.71 -4.74 10.94
C GLN A 97 4.96 -5.61 10.90
N VAL A 98 5.76 -5.48 9.84
CA VAL A 98 7.06 -6.19 9.70
C VAL A 98 8.04 -5.74 10.79
N GLU A 99 8.16 -4.45 11.05
CA GLU A 99 9.01 -3.91 12.10
C GLU A 99 8.67 -4.53 13.47
N GLY A 100 7.37 -4.67 13.77
CA GLY A 100 6.89 -5.30 15.01
C GLY A 100 7.40 -6.73 15.21
N ILE A 101 7.68 -7.48 14.12
CA ILE A 101 8.23 -8.86 14.22
C ILE A 101 9.66 -8.84 14.72
N PHE A 102 10.47 -7.88 14.29
CA PHE A 102 11.91 -7.86 14.54
C PHE A 102 12.32 -6.97 15.73
N SER A 103 11.52 -5.96 16.07
CA SER A 103 11.84 -4.97 17.10
C SER A 103 11.54 -5.41 18.52
N ASP A 104 10.84 -6.55 18.73
CA ASP A 104 10.55 -7.04 20.08
C ASP A 104 11.84 -7.53 20.77
N PRO A 105 12.31 -6.87 21.84
CA PRO A 105 13.55 -7.24 22.51
C PRO A 105 13.48 -8.58 23.25
N SER A 106 12.26 -9.12 23.47
CA SER A 106 12.03 -10.38 24.20
C SER A 106 11.69 -11.56 23.29
N GLN A 107 11.01 -11.31 22.15
CA GLN A 107 10.50 -12.34 21.24
C GLN A 107 11.19 -12.31 19.86
N GLY A 108 11.76 -11.18 19.48
CA GLY A 108 12.46 -11.02 18.21
C GLY A 108 13.76 -11.81 18.15
N VAL A 109 14.18 -12.17 16.93
CA VAL A 109 15.41 -12.95 16.68
C VAL A 109 16.64 -12.28 17.30
N GLY A 110 16.76 -10.95 17.22
CA GLY A 110 17.87 -10.19 17.82
C GLY A 110 17.94 -10.30 19.35
N GLY A 111 16.79 -10.24 20.02
CA GLY A 111 16.69 -10.44 21.46
C GLY A 111 17.05 -11.86 21.89
N ALA A 112 16.53 -12.85 21.20
CA ALA A 112 16.82 -14.27 21.43
C ALA A 112 18.30 -14.60 21.19
N LEU A 113 18.90 -14.04 20.14
CA LEU A 113 20.34 -14.18 19.84
C LEU A 113 21.19 -13.56 20.97
N SER A 114 20.83 -12.39 21.43
CA SER A 114 21.52 -11.73 22.56
C SER A 114 21.40 -12.55 23.85
N ALA A 115 20.22 -13.09 24.15
CA ALA A 115 20.00 -13.98 25.30
C ALA A 115 20.85 -15.26 25.21
N PHE A 116 20.92 -15.87 24.02
CA PHE A 116 21.73 -17.05 23.77
C PHE A 116 23.23 -16.77 24.06
N PHE A 117 23.80 -15.71 23.53
CA PHE A 117 25.20 -15.34 23.81
C PHE A 117 25.44 -15.00 25.29
N ASN A 118 24.48 -14.40 25.97
CA ASN A 118 24.56 -14.13 27.39
C ASN A 118 24.63 -15.44 28.21
N THR A 119 23.85 -16.47 27.86
CA THR A 119 23.92 -17.79 28.52
C THR A 119 25.23 -18.50 28.21
N LEU A 120 25.77 -18.41 27.00
CA LEU A 120 27.11 -18.90 26.66
C LEU A 120 28.22 -18.20 27.51
N SER A 121 28.12 -16.88 27.64
CA SER A 121 29.05 -16.10 28.46
C SER A 121 28.98 -16.49 29.94
N GLN A 122 27.79 -16.77 30.45
CA GLN A 122 27.62 -17.30 31.83
C GLN A 122 28.23 -18.69 31.98
N LEU A 123 28.01 -19.59 31.01
CA LEU A 123 28.63 -20.92 31.03
C LEU A 123 30.15 -20.83 30.97
N SER A 124 30.75 -19.85 30.28
CA SER A 124 32.20 -19.70 30.20
C SER A 124 32.85 -19.39 31.56
N THR A 125 32.10 -18.86 32.53
CA THR A 125 32.60 -18.64 33.89
C THR A 125 32.69 -19.91 34.75
N ASN A 126 31.83 -20.92 34.46
CA ASN A 126 31.86 -22.24 35.08
C ASN A 126 31.42 -23.32 34.09
N PRO A 127 32.33 -23.84 33.22
CA PRO A 127 32.00 -24.78 32.16
C PRO A 127 31.48 -26.13 32.60
N THR A 128 31.66 -26.49 33.87
CA THR A 128 31.21 -27.76 34.45
C THR A 128 29.82 -27.71 35.06
N ASP A 129 29.22 -26.52 35.18
CA ASP A 129 27.88 -26.35 35.77
C ASP A 129 26.79 -26.90 34.83
N ALA A 130 26.14 -27.99 35.26
CA ALA A 130 25.06 -28.63 34.51
C ALA A 130 23.86 -27.73 34.30
N ASN A 131 23.52 -26.83 35.24
CA ASN A 131 22.41 -25.92 35.11
C ASN A 131 22.70 -24.82 34.05
N ALA A 132 23.94 -24.29 34.05
CA ALA A 132 24.37 -23.32 33.05
C ALA A 132 24.36 -23.95 31.62
N ARG A 133 24.81 -25.21 31.47
CA ARG A 133 24.72 -25.96 30.21
C ARG A 133 23.27 -26.16 29.74
N GLN A 134 22.38 -26.53 30.69
CA GLN A 134 20.96 -26.64 30.39
C GLN A 134 20.36 -25.28 29.97
N ALA A 135 20.75 -24.20 30.60
CA ALA A 135 20.30 -22.84 30.25
C ALA A 135 20.73 -22.47 28.81
N VAL A 136 21.93 -22.86 28.36
CA VAL A 136 22.38 -22.67 26.98
C VAL A 136 21.46 -23.42 25.99
N LEU A 137 21.14 -24.70 26.24
CA LEU A 137 20.21 -25.45 25.38
C LEU A 137 18.82 -24.82 25.34
N THR A 138 18.33 -24.37 26.49
CA THR A 138 17.02 -23.70 26.57
C THR A 138 17.01 -22.42 25.74
N SER A 139 18.04 -21.58 25.88
CA SER A 139 18.14 -20.33 25.12
C SER A 139 18.37 -20.57 23.62
N ALA A 140 19.07 -21.64 23.23
CA ALA A 140 19.22 -22.06 21.84
C ALA A 140 17.87 -22.49 21.22
N ASN A 141 17.05 -23.26 21.95
CA ASN A 141 15.70 -23.62 21.52
C ASN A 141 14.79 -22.37 21.42
N ASN A 142 14.92 -21.40 22.33
CA ASN A 142 14.20 -20.14 22.24
C ASN A 142 14.61 -19.34 20.99
N LEU A 143 15.89 -19.34 20.64
CA LEU A 143 16.39 -18.74 19.40
C LEU A 143 15.79 -19.45 18.18
N ALA A 144 15.73 -20.79 18.15
CA ALA A 144 15.09 -21.51 17.06
C ALA A 144 13.60 -21.14 16.94
N ASN A 145 12.90 -21.08 18.05
CA ASN A 145 11.49 -20.67 18.07
C ASN A 145 11.28 -19.24 17.56
N SER A 146 12.20 -18.30 17.86
CA SER A 146 12.10 -16.93 17.37
C SER A 146 12.27 -16.84 15.84
N PHE A 147 13.16 -17.64 15.23
CA PHE A 147 13.24 -17.76 13.77
C PHE A 147 11.94 -18.32 13.18
N HIS A 148 11.37 -19.39 13.75
CA HIS A 148 10.12 -19.97 13.28
C HIS A 148 8.96 -18.98 13.39
N GLN A 149 8.87 -18.23 14.48
CA GLN A 149 7.84 -17.20 14.68
C GLN A 149 7.99 -16.07 13.66
N ALA A 150 9.22 -15.61 13.38
CA ALA A 150 9.46 -14.58 12.39
C ALA A 150 9.02 -15.03 10.98
N VAL A 151 9.38 -16.27 10.57
CA VAL A 151 8.93 -16.86 9.29
C VAL A 151 7.41 -16.95 9.24
N SER A 152 6.77 -17.44 10.29
CA SER A 152 5.30 -17.57 10.36
C SER A 152 4.60 -16.23 10.27
N ALA A 153 5.11 -15.21 10.95
CA ALA A 153 4.54 -13.86 10.93
C ALA A 153 4.69 -13.20 9.55
N LEU A 154 5.86 -13.33 8.90
CA LEU A 154 6.07 -12.83 7.54
C LEU A 154 5.13 -13.53 6.54
N ASN A 155 4.94 -14.85 6.65
CA ASN A 155 3.98 -15.60 5.82
C ASN A 155 2.54 -15.13 6.05
N THR A 156 2.18 -14.80 7.28
CA THR A 156 0.84 -14.27 7.62
C THR A 156 0.61 -12.91 6.97
N ILE A 157 1.60 -12.00 7.02
CA ILE A 157 1.54 -10.71 6.33
C ILE A 157 1.41 -10.93 4.83
N GLY A 158 2.25 -11.79 4.23
CA GLY A 158 2.21 -12.11 2.81
C GLY A 158 0.85 -12.63 2.34
N THR A 159 0.27 -13.55 3.09
CA THR A 159 -1.08 -14.09 2.82
C THR A 159 -2.16 -13.00 2.95
N GLY A 160 -2.02 -12.10 3.93
CA GLY A 160 -2.94 -10.98 4.11
C GLY A 160 -2.89 -10.00 2.93
N LEU A 161 -1.69 -9.64 2.49
CA LEU A 161 -1.48 -8.79 1.32
C LEU A 161 -2.03 -9.45 0.05
N ASP A 162 -1.78 -10.73 -0.15
CA ASP A 162 -2.26 -11.47 -1.31
C ASP A 162 -3.80 -11.47 -1.38
N ARG A 163 -4.48 -11.73 -0.27
CA ARG A 163 -5.94 -11.67 -0.17
C ARG A 163 -6.51 -10.27 -0.40
N SER A 164 -5.75 -9.22 -0.14
CA SER A 164 -6.21 -7.85 -0.38
C SER A 164 -6.23 -7.48 -1.86
N VAL A 165 -5.47 -8.18 -2.71
CA VAL A 165 -5.41 -7.91 -4.16
C VAL A 165 -6.77 -8.05 -4.83
N PRO A 166 -7.49 -9.18 -4.77
CA PRO A 166 -8.80 -9.31 -5.38
C PRO A 166 -9.82 -8.34 -4.78
N GLN A 167 -9.76 -8.06 -3.48
CA GLN A 167 -10.66 -7.11 -2.84
C GLN A 167 -10.48 -5.68 -3.39
N THR A 168 -9.25 -5.26 -3.60
CA THR A 168 -8.93 -3.94 -4.18
C THR A 168 -9.32 -3.89 -5.66
N VAL A 169 -9.09 -4.97 -6.43
CA VAL A 169 -9.53 -5.07 -7.83
C VAL A 169 -11.05 -4.97 -7.93
N ASP A 170 -11.79 -5.61 -7.04
CA ASP A 170 -13.26 -5.48 -7.00
C ASP A 170 -13.72 -4.05 -6.67
N GLN A 171 -12.99 -3.34 -5.80
CA GLN A 171 -13.29 -1.93 -5.54
C GLN A 171 -13.01 -1.05 -6.77
N ILE A 172 -11.88 -1.26 -7.44
CA ILE A 172 -11.54 -0.60 -8.69
C ILE A 172 -12.65 -0.81 -9.72
N ASN A 173 -13.10 -2.05 -9.92
CA ASN A 173 -14.14 -2.39 -10.90
C ASN A 173 -15.48 -1.72 -10.57
N ARG A 174 -15.86 -1.63 -9.31
CA ARG A 174 -17.07 -0.88 -8.91
C ARG A 174 -16.96 0.61 -9.23
N LEU A 175 -15.83 1.23 -8.90
CA LEU A 175 -15.61 2.66 -9.17
C LEU A 175 -15.57 2.94 -10.67
N THR A 176 -14.88 2.15 -11.46
CA THR A 176 -14.81 2.33 -12.92
C THR A 176 -16.17 2.19 -13.58
N SER A 177 -17.02 1.27 -13.12
CA SER A 177 -18.40 1.12 -13.59
C SER A 177 -19.26 2.34 -13.27
N GLN A 178 -19.15 2.89 -12.04
CA GLN A 178 -19.85 4.09 -11.65
C GLN A 178 -19.38 5.32 -12.42
N ILE A 179 -18.08 5.47 -12.63
CA ILE A 179 -17.48 6.55 -13.42
C ILE A 179 -17.98 6.48 -14.88
N ALA A 180 -18.02 5.29 -15.48
CA ALA A 180 -18.55 5.09 -16.83
C ALA A 180 -20.02 5.53 -16.94
N THR A 181 -20.83 5.21 -15.93
CA THR A 181 -22.23 5.65 -15.85
C THR A 181 -22.34 7.17 -15.77
N LEU A 182 -21.55 7.82 -14.90
CA LEU A 182 -21.54 9.28 -14.77
C LEU A 182 -20.99 9.97 -16.04
N ASN A 183 -20.01 9.38 -16.74
CA ASN A 183 -19.56 9.88 -18.04
C ASN A 183 -20.73 9.92 -19.06
N GLY A 184 -21.55 8.87 -19.09
CA GLY A 184 -22.74 8.83 -19.94
C GLY A 184 -23.75 9.94 -19.58
N GLN A 185 -23.97 10.19 -18.30
CA GLN A 185 -24.86 11.27 -17.83
C GLN A 185 -24.33 12.65 -18.19
N VAL A 186 -23.01 12.88 -18.01
CA VAL A 186 -22.34 14.12 -18.41
C VAL A 186 -22.51 14.36 -19.90
N ALA A 187 -22.22 13.35 -20.74
CA ALA A 187 -22.37 13.46 -22.19
C ALA A 187 -23.82 13.75 -22.61
N GLN A 188 -24.80 13.11 -21.97
CA GLN A 188 -26.23 13.36 -22.24
C GLN A 188 -26.63 14.80 -21.87
N MET A 189 -26.20 15.31 -20.71
CA MET A 189 -26.51 16.68 -20.29
C MET A 189 -25.89 17.71 -21.23
N GLN A 190 -24.62 17.50 -21.63
CA GLN A 190 -23.93 18.36 -22.59
C GLN A 190 -24.61 18.36 -23.95
N GLY A 191 -25.05 17.18 -24.46
CA GLY A 191 -25.81 17.05 -25.70
C GLY A 191 -27.15 17.77 -25.69
N LEU A 192 -27.73 17.99 -24.51
CA LEU A 192 -28.94 18.77 -24.28
C LEU A 192 -28.67 20.26 -23.99
N GLY A 193 -27.42 20.72 -24.07
CA GLY A 193 -27.03 22.07 -23.70
C GLY A 193 -27.18 22.42 -22.22
N LYS A 194 -27.18 21.39 -21.35
CA LYS A 194 -27.29 21.56 -19.89
C LYS A 194 -25.91 21.46 -19.23
N GLU A 195 -25.69 22.27 -18.22
CA GLU A 195 -24.47 22.23 -17.43
C GLU A 195 -24.45 20.98 -16.50
N PRO A 196 -23.45 20.07 -16.62
CA PRO A 196 -23.39 18.85 -15.85
C PRO A 196 -22.61 18.97 -14.53
N GLY A 197 -22.36 20.18 -14.01
CA GLY A 197 -21.43 20.46 -12.92
C GLY A 197 -21.50 19.53 -11.73
N THR A 198 -22.70 19.29 -11.17
CA THR A 198 -22.89 18.37 -10.02
C THR A 198 -22.51 16.91 -10.35
N VAL A 199 -22.86 16.45 -11.57
CA VAL A 199 -22.51 15.07 -12.01
C VAL A 199 -21.00 14.93 -12.24
N GLN A 200 -20.37 16.00 -12.73
CA GLN A 200 -18.91 16.03 -12.84
C GLN A 200 -18.24 16.03 -11.48
N ASP A 201 -18.75 16.76 -10.47
CA ASP A 201 -18.22 16.73 -9.10
C ASP A 201 -18.26 15.31 -8.51
N GLN A 202 -19.39 14.61 -8.66
CA GLN A 202 -19.53 13.23 -8.24
C GLN A 202 -18.54 12.30 -8.96
N ARG A 203 -18.38 12.47 -10.27
CA ARG A 203 -17.43 11.70 -11.06
C ARG A 203 -16.00 11.93 -10.61
N ASP A 204 -15.61 13.19 -10.41
CA ASP A 204 -14.26 13.59 -10.03
C ASP A 204 -13.91 13.07 -8.63
N GLU A 205 -14.90 12.99 -7.72
CA GLU A 205 -14.71 12.35 -6.41
C GLU A 205 -14.48 10.83 -6.55
N LEU A 206 -15.23 10.14 -7.42
CA LEU A 206 -14.97 8.71 -7.68
C LEU A 206 -13.60 8.47 -8.33
N ILE A 207 -13.16 9.37 -9.22
CA ILE A 207 -11.82 9.30 -9.81
C ILE A 207 -10.75 9.49 -8.73
N ARG A 208 -10.95 10.40 -7.78
CA ARG A 208 -10.04 10.59 -6.64
C ARG A 208 -9.97 9.33 -5.78
N GLN A 209 -11.12 8.68 -5.49
CA GLN A 209 -11.14 7.41 -4.78
C GLN A 209 -10.42 6.30 -5.56
N LEU A 210 -10.63 6.23 -6.88
CA LEU A 210 -9.93 5.29 -7.74
C LEU A 210 -8.42 5.54 -7.77
N SER A 211 -8.00 6.82 -7.78
CA SER A 211 -6.59 7.21 -7.70
C SER A 211 -5.92 6.73 -6.41
N ASN A 212 -6.65 6.71 -5.29
CA ASN A 212 -6.12 6.15 -4.04
C ASN A 212 -5.85 4.64 -4.14
N LEU A 213 -6.65 3.92 -4.94
CA LEU A 213 -6.54 2.46 -5.08
C LEU A 213 -5.49 2.02 -6.10
N ALA A 214 -5.32 2.75 -7.21
CA ALA A 214 -4.41 2.37 -8.29
C ALA A 214 -3.83 3.59 -9.01
N ASN A 215 -2.70 3.38 -9.68
CA ASN A 215 -2.10 4.38 -10.55
C ASN A 215 -2.88 4.49 -11.87
N ILE A 216 -3.56 5.61 -12.04
CA ILE A 216 -4.39 5.89 -13.21
C ILE A 216 -3.91 7.13 -13.96
N SER A 217 -4.20 7.16 -15.25
CA SER A 217 -4.06 8.33 -16.11
C SER A 217 -5.44 8.77 -16.60
N VAL A 218 -5.70 10.07 -16.52
CA VAL A 218 -6.96 10.69 -16.88
C VAL A 218 -6.76 11.53 -18.13
N THR A 219 -7.51 11.26 -19.18
CA THR A 219 -7.43 12.01 -20.44
C THR A 219 -8.82 12.43 -20.89
N GLN A 220 -8.98 13.73 -21.22
CA GLN A 220 -10.19 14.22 -21.84
C GLN A 220 -10.11 14.05 -23.35
N THR A 221 -11.09 13.39 -23.93
CA THR A 221 -11.21 13.17 -25.39
C THR A 221 -12.48 13.81 -25.93
N GLU A 222 -12.63 13.85 -27.26
CA GLU A 222 -13.87 14.31 -27.92
C GLU A 222 -15.10 13.46 -27.53
N HIS A 223 -14.85 12.19 -27.15
CA HIS A 223 -15.90 11.26 -26.75
C HIS A 223 -16.14 11.23 -25.23
N GLY A 224 -15.53 12.13 -24.47
CA GLY A 224 -15.64 12.20 -23.03
C GLY A 224 -14.34 11.83 -22.30
N LEU A 225 -14.44 11.57 -21.00
CA LEU A 225 -13.30 11.27 -20.17
C LEU A 225 -12.90 9.80 -20.30
N THR A 226 -11.61 9.54 -20.51
CA THR A 226 -11.01 8.22 -20.59
C THR A 226 -10.07 8.02 -19.40
N LEU A 227 -10.18 6.88 -18.74
CA LEU A 227 -9.27 6.43 -17.67
C LEU A 227 -8.50 5.20 -18.13
N THR A 228 -7.21 5.23 -17.96
CA THR A 228 -6.33 4.08 -18.17
C THR A 228 -5.47 3.85 -16.94
N THR A 229 -4.84 2.69 -16.81
CA THR A 229 -3.68 2.57 -15.93
C THR A 229 -2.55 3.50 -16.42
N ALA A 230 -1.54 3.77 -15.62
CA ALA A 230 -0.39 4.59 -16.04
C ALA A 230 0.29 4.04 -17.32
N ASN A 231 0.20 2.74 -17.56
CA ASN A 231 0.79 2.07 -18.74
C ASN A 231 -0.22 1.90 -19.91
N GLY A 232 -1.36 2.62 -19.87
CA GLY A 232 -2.28 2.70 -20.98
C GLY A 232 -3.33 1.59 -21.09
N VAL A 233 -3.45 0.69 -20.09
CA VAL A 233 -4.52 -0.32 -20.06
C VAL A 233 -5.85 0.37 -19.79
N PRO A 234 -6.88 0.24 -20.65
CA PRO A 234 -8.14 0.94 -20.48
C PRO A 234 -8.91 0.42 -19.26
N LEU A 235 -9.42 1.36 -18.46
CA LEU A 235 -10.31 1.11 -17.33
C LEU A 235 -11.71 1.65 -17.61
N VAL A 236 -11.79 2.87 -18.19
CA VAL A 236 -13.03 3.50 -18.64
C VAL A 236 -12.77 4.21 -19.95
N VAL A 237 -13.61 3.98 -20.96
CA VAL A 237 -13.61 4.72 -22.23
C VAL A 237 -15.03 5.19 -22.49
N ALA A 238 -15.23 6.51 -22.49
CA ALA A 238 -16.56 7.09 -22.56
C ALA A 238 -17.49 6.51 -21.47
N ASN A 239 -18.59 5.88 -21.84
CA ASN A 239 -19.56 5.26 -20.93
C ASN A 239 -19.37 3.75 -20.75
N GLN A 240 -18.21 3.19 -21.12
CA GLN A 240 -17.90 1.77 -20.97
C GLN A 240 -16.76 1.57 -19.96
N SER A 241 -16.91 0.60 -19.08
CA SER A 241 -15.87 0.14 -18.14
C SER A 241 -15.26 -1.18 -18.62
N PHE A 242 -13.97 -1.35 -18.34
CA PHE A 242 -13.17 -2.55 -18.64
C PHE A 242 -12.69 -3.13 -17.32
N ALA A 243 -13.34 -4.22 -16.90
CA ALA A 243 -13.08 -4.82 -15.59
C ALA A 243 -11.70 -5.49 -15.56
N LEU A 244 -10.93 -5.21 -14.52
CA LEU A 244 -9.76 -5.97 -14.16
C LEU A 244 -10.17 -7.31 -13.55
N GLN A 245 -9.29 -8.30 -13.63
CA GLN A 245 -9.47 -9.59 -12.98
C GLN A 245 -8.30 -9.86 -12.04
N ALA A 246 -8.59 -10.44 -10.88
CA ALA A 246 -7.56 -10.95 -9.98
C ALA A 246 -7.74 -12.45 -9.85
N ASN A 247 -6.71 -13.21 -10.15
CA ASN A 247 -6.70 -14.66 -9.98
C ASN A 247 -5.26 -15.20 -9.98
N ALA A 248 -5.07 -16.33 -9.33
CA ALA A 248 -3.76 -16.98 -9.23
C ALA A 248 -3.38 -17.75 -10.53
N ASN A 249 -4.37 -18.12 -11.39
CA ASN A 249 -4.15 -19.00 -12.55
C ASN A 249 -3.25 -20.21 -12.20
N ASN A 250 -2.03 -20.24 -12.71
CA ASN A 250 -1.03 -21.29 -12.41
C ASN A 250 0.05 -20.80 -11.41
N SER A 251 -0.15 -19.64 -10.78
CA SER A 251 0.71 -19.07 -9.74
C SER A 251 0.23 -19.44 -8.34
N VAL A 252 1.08 -19.26 -7.35
CA VAL A 252 0.70 -19.37 -5.92
C VAL A 252 0.06 -18.07 -5.43
N LEU A 253 0.39 -16.93 -6.08
CA LEU A 253 -0.08 -15.60 -5.71
C LEU A 253 -1.11 -15.08 -6.70
N GLU A 254 -1.99 -14.21 -6.21
CA GLU A 254 -2.96 -13.49 -7.02
C GLU A 254 -2.26 -12.50 -7.96
N HIS A 255 -2.56 -12.60 -9.25
CA HIS A 255 -2.11 -11.69 -10.30
C HIS A 255 -3.27 -10.83 -10.79
N VAL A 256 -2.96 -9.64 -11.28
CA VAL A 256 -3.94 -8.72 -11.85
C VAL A 256 -3.88 -8.76 -13.36
N TYR A 257 -5.03 -9.01 -13.99
CA TYR A 257 -5.18 -9.11 -15.43
C TYR A 257 -6.08 -8.00 -15.96
N SER A 258 -5.77 -7.51 -17.16
CA SER A 258 -6.65 -6.62 -17.91
C SER A 258 -7.92 -7.35 -18.36
N ALA A 259 -8.91 -6.60 -18.82
CA ALA A 259 -10.13 -7.15 -19.42
C ALA A 259 -9.85 -8.07 -20.65
N GLN A 260 -8.68 -7.93 -21.28
CA GLN A 260 -8.22 -8.76 -22.40
C GLN A 260 -7.40 -9.96 -21.94
N GLY A 261 -7.24 -10.18 -20.64
CA GLY A 261 -6.50 -11.32 -20.08
C GLY A 261 -4.98 -11.13 -20.04
N GLN A 262 -4.46 -9.93 -20.30
CA GLN A 262 -3.04 -9.64 -20.16
C GLN A 262 -2.68 -9.45 -18.69
N ASP A 263 -1.63 -10.10 -18.20
CA ASP A 263 -1.06 -9.86 -16.87
C ASP A 263 -0.44 -8.46 -16.80
N ILE A 264 -0.93 -7.64 -15.89
CA ILE A 264 -0.49 -6.26 -15.67
C ILE A 264 0.04 -6.05 -14.26
N THR A 265 0.23 -7.10 -13.48
CA THR A 265 0.63 -7.05 -12.06
C THR A 265 1.85 -6.16 -11.84
N SER A 266 2.93 -6.37 -12.61
CA SER A 266 4.17 -5.60 -12.50
C SER A 266 4.05 -4.14 -13.00
N GLN A 267 2.95 -3.81 -13.69
CA GLN A 267 2.70 -2.47 -14.23
C GLN A 267 1.96 -1.57 -13.24
N ILE A 268 1.39 -2.15 -12.17
CA ILE A 268 0.66 -1.41 -11.13
C ILE A 268 1.66 -0.99 -10.05
N GLN A 269 2.07 0.29 -10.07
CA GLN A 269 3.14 0.82 -9.21
C GLN A 269 2.67 1.92 -8.25
N GLY A 270 1.42 2.34 -8.32
CA GLY A 270 0.86 3.39 -7.47
C GLY A 270 -0.49 3.00 -6.88
N GLY A 271 -0.99 3.86 -5.97
CA GLY A 271 -2.16 3.56 -5.17
C GLY A 271 -1.94 2.43 -4.16
N GLN A 272 -2.97 2.09 -3.44
CA GLN A 272 -2.94 1.00 -2.44
C GLN A 272 -2.53 -0.33 -3.07
N LEU A 273 -3.04 -0.64 -4.27
CA LEU A 273 -2.73 -1.89 -4.96
C LEU A 273 -1.24 -1.97 -5.32
N GLY A 274 -0.65 -0.87 -5.81
CA GLY A 274 0.79 -0.82 -6.10
C GLY A 274 1.64 -1.00 -4.84
N GLY A 275 1.28 -0.34 -3.72
CA GLY A 275 1.94 -0.53 -2.44
C GLY A 275 1.86 -1.98 -1.92
N THR A 276 0.67 -2.60 -2.04
CA THR A 276 0.44 -4.02 -1.69
C THR A 276 1.34 -4.94 -2.49
N LEU A 277 1.35 -4.81 -3.82
CA LEU A 277 2.15 -5.64 -4.72
C LEU A 277 3.65 -5.45 -4.48
N GLN A 278 4.10 -4.22 -4.23
CA GLN A 278 5.51 -3.94 -3.95
C GLN A 278 5.98 -4.61 -2.66
N ILE A 279 5.22 -4.54 -1.59
CA ILE A 279 5.58 -5.22 -0.33
C ILE A 279 5.55 -6.72 -0.52
N ARG A 280 4.49 -7.28 -1.13
CA ARG A 280 4.30 -8.72 -1.32
C ARG A 280 5.38 -9.35 -2.21
N ASP A 281 5.68 -8.71 -3.35
CA ASP A 281 6.48 -9.31 -4.42
C ASP A 281 7.96 -8.93 -4.36
N GLN A 282 8.33 -7.86 -3.64
CA GLN A 282 9.70 -7.37 -3.57
C GLN A 282 10.25 -7.37 -2.14
N VAL A 283 9.56 -6.72 -1.19
CA VAL A 283 10.10 -6.53 0.15
C VAL A 283 10.07 -7.81 0.97
N LEU A 284 8.94 -8.51 1.02
CA LEU A 284 8.84 -9.77 1.78
C LEU A 284 9.82 -10.84 1.30
N PRO A 285 9.99 -11.12 -0.03
CA PRO A 285 11.00 -12.07 -0.49
C PRO A 285 12.43 -11.69 -0.12
N GLN A 286 12.77 -10.40 -0.11
CA GLN A 286 14.08 -9.92 0.35
C GLN A 286 14.27 -10.18 1.85
N LEU A 287 13.25 -9.92 2.66
CA LEU A 287 13.31 -10.19 4.11
C LEU A 287 13.45 -11.69 4.41
N PHE A 288 12.72 -12.55 3.70
CA PHE A 288 12.92 -14.01 3.80
C PHE A 288 14.34 -14.42 3.44
N THR A 289 14.88 -13.84 2.37
CA THR A 289 16.27 -14.13 1.94
C THR A 289 17.27 -13.71 3.03
N GLN A 290 17.12 -12.51 3.60
CA GLN A 290 17.99 -12.01 4.66
C GLN A 290 17.88 -12.85 5.94
N LEU A 291 16.66 -13.23 6.35
CA LEU A 291 16.43 -14.07 7.54
C LEU A 291 17.02 -15.47 7.35
N ASN A 292 16.85 -16.06 6.18
CA ASN A 292 17.42 -17.37 5.83
C ASN A 292 18.96 -17.34 5.78
N ASN A 293 19.53 -16.28 5.23
CA ASN A 293 20.97 -16.09 5.22
C ASN A 293 21.54 -15.96 6.63
N LEU A 294 20.88 -15.17 7.49
CA LEU A 294 21.27 -15.04 8.89
C LEU A 294 21.27 -16.40 9.60
N ALA A 295 20.18 -17.17 9.47
CA ALA A 295 20.04 -18.50 10.09
C ALA A 295 21.12 -19.46 9.62
N SER A 296 21.36 -19.54 8.30
CA SER A 296 22.34 -20.45 7.70
C SER A 296 23.78 -20.07 8.09
N GLN A 297 24.14 -18.78 7.99
CA GLN A 297 25.48 -18.32 8.34
C GLN A 297 25.78 -18.49 9.83
N PHE A 298 24.80 -18.16 10.68
CA PHE A 298 24.93 -18.35 12.12
C PHE A 298 25.13 -19.83 12.49
N ALA A 299 24.26 -20.73 11.99
CA ALA A 299 24.38 -22.18 12.25
C ALA A 299 25.75 -22.72 11.78
N THR A 300 26.18 -22.31 10.58
CA THR A 300 27.46 -22.78 10.00
C THR A 300 28.66 -22.29 10.82
N SER A 301 28.73 -21.00 11.15
CA SER A 301 29.84 -20.43 11.92
C SER A 301 29.89 -21.01 13.32
N PHE A 302 28.73 -21.13 13.98
CA PHE A 302 28.63 -21.70 15.30
C PHE A 302 29.02 -23.18 15.33
N ASN A 303 28.52 -23.99 14.39
CA ASN A 303 28.85 -25.40 14.27
C ASN A 303 30.34 -25.62 14.00
N THR A 304 30.95 -24.83 13.14
CA THR A 304 32.38 -24.89 12.83
C THR A 304 33.22 -24.68 14.09
N GLN A 305 32.89 -23.66 14.86
CA GLN A 305 33.60 -23.38 16.12
C GLN A 305 33.30 -24.43 17.19
N HIS A 306 32.04 -24.87 17.32
CA HIS A 306 31.63 -25.87 18.30
C HIS A 306 32.33 -27.23 18.06
N ALA A 307 32.43 -27.65 16.79
CA ALA A 307 33.11 -28.87 16.40
C ALA A 307 34.64 -28.83 16.64
N ALA A 308 35.24 -27.65 16.73
CA ALA A 308 36.66 -27.47 17.03
C ALA A 308 37.02 -27.69 18.52
N GLY A 309 36.01 -27.73 19.40
CA GLY A 309 36.20 -27.95 20.85
C GLY A 309 35.94 -29.37 21.27
N PHE A 310 35.91 -29.56 22.61
CA PHE A 310 35.67 -30.84 23.26
C PHE A 310 34.50 -30.73 24.26
N ASP A 311 33.67 -31.78 24.34
CA ASP A 311 32.53 -31.88 25.25
C ASP A 311 32.94 -32.14 26.73
N ALA A 312 31.95 -32.30 27.59
CA ALA A 312 32.21 -32.54 29.04
C ALA A 312 32.94 -33.88 29.31
N SER A 313 32.91 -34.82 28.39
CA SER A 313 33.57 -36.13 28.45
C SER A 313 34.93 -36.14 27.75
N GLY A 314 35.36 -35.04 27.17
CA GLY A 314 36.63 -34.94 26.41
C GLY A 314 36.52 -35.47 24.97
N ASN A 315 35.32 -35.73 24.46
CA ASN A 315 35.10 -36.10 23.06
C ASN A 315 35.08 -34.86 22.18
N ALA A 316 35.47 -35.01 20.90
CA ALA A 316 35.35 -33.93 19.91
C ALA A 316 33.92 -33.40 19.78
N GLY A 317 33.78 -32.10 19.69
CA GLY A 317 32.49 -31.45 19.49
C GLY A 317 31.83 -31.86 18.19
N GLN A 318 30.52 -31.77 18.16
CA GLN A 318 29.70 -32.06 16.98
C GLN A 318 28.88 -30.82 16.59
N ASN A 319 28.03 -30.92 15.58
CA ASN A 319 27.14 -29.80 15.24
C ASN A 319 26.19 -29.49 16.42
N PHE A 320 26.17 -28.24 16.83
CA PHE A 320 25.27 -27.76 17.89
C PHE A 320 23.88 -27.46 17.35
N PHE A 321 23.82 -26.81 16.17
CA PHE A 321 22.59 -26.58 15.41
C PHE A 321 22.48 -27.59 14.26
N ASN A 322 21.26 -27.84 13.79
CA ASN A 322 21.03 -28.65 12.61
C ASN A 322 21.82 -28.10 11.42
N PRO A 323 22.52 -28.94 10.66
CA PRO A 323 23.17 -28.49 9.45
C PRO A 323 22.13 -27.94 8.45
N LEU A 324 22.39 -26.77 7.92
CA LEU A 324 21.54 -26.10 6.93
C LEU A 324 22.32 -26.07 5.59
N PRO A 325 22.21 -27.11 4.75
CA PRO A 325 23.04 -27.27 3.55
C PRO A 325 22.69 -26.26 2.46
N THR A 326 21.53 -25.65 2.54
CA THR A 326 21.06 -24.58 1.66
C THR A 326 20.54 -23.39 2.46
N THR A 327 20.55 -22.22 1.86
CA THR A 327 19.92 -21.04 2.45
C THR A 327 18.39 -21.04 2.29
N THR A 328 17.86 -21.89 1.42
CA THR A 328 16.39 -21.99 1.23
C THR A 328 15.76 -22.56 2.50
N ASP A 329 14.75 -21.86 3.02
CA ASP A 329 14.01 -22.20 4.24
C ASP A 329 14.88 -22.44 5.48
N ALA A 330 16.11 -21.89 5.49
CA ALA A 330 17.06 -22.07 6.59
C ALA A 330 16.50 -21.59 7.93
N ALA A 331 15.80 -20.46 7.95
CA ALA A 331 15.16 -19.91 9.15
C ALA A 331 13.99 -20.77 9.64
N ALA A 332 13.22 -21.36 8.72
CA ALA A 332 12.11 -22.27 9.06
C ALA A 332 12.60 -23.63 9.59
N ASN A 333 13.81 -24.05 9.19
CA ASN A 333 14.43 -25.32 9.57
C ASN A 333 15.52 -25.15 10.65
N PHE A 334 15.71 -23.92 11.15
CA PHE A 334 16.71 -23.65 12.18
C PHE A 334 16.34 -24.39 13.46
N GLY A 335 17.30 -25.17 14.03
CA GLY A 335 17.02 -25.95 15.21
C GLY A 335 18.29 -26.46 15.88
N VAL A 336 18.17 -26.91 17.12
CA VAL A 336 19.27 -27.45 17.93
C VAL A 336 19.43 -28.95 17.60
N ALA A 337 20.66 -29.37 17.30
CA ALA A 337 20.99 -30.76 16.95
C ALA A 337 21.29 -31.60 18.20
N ILE A 338 21.84 -30.99 19.24
CA ILE A 338 22.18 -31.68 20.51
C ILE A 338 21.02 -31.58 21.51
N THR A 339 20.76 -32.67 22.21
CA THR A 339 19.71 -32.73 23.25
C THR A 339 20.25 -32.86 24.65
N ASP A 340 21.51 -33.32 24.78
CA ASP A 340 22.20 -33.49 26.08
C ASP A 340 23.14 -32.29 26.34
N PRO A 341 22.97 -31.58 27.47
CA PRO A 341 23.84 -30.46 27.86
C PRO A 341 25.32 -30.84 27.95
N SER A 342 25.66 -32.11 28.25
CA SER A 342 27.03 -32.60 28.30
C SER A 342 27.78 -32.52 26.99
N LEU A 343 27.05 -32.53 25.84
CA LEU A 343 27.60 -32.48 24.51
C LEU A 343 28.04 -31.06 24.07
N ILE A 344 27.80 -30.03 24.91
CA ILE A 344 28.29 -28.69 24.62
C ILE A 344 29.83 -28.69 24.70
N ALA A 345 30.46 -28.36 23.59
CA ALA A 345 31.91 -28.34 23.42
C ALA A 345 32.50 -27.06 24.04
N ALA A 346 32.75 -27.09 25.34
CA ALA A 346 33.23 -25.96 26.14
C ALA A 346 34.75 -25.82 26.09
N SER A 347 35.47 -26.95 26.10
CA SER A 347 36.92 -27.02 26.20
C SER A 347 37.61 -26.86 24.86
N SER A 348 38.77 -26.21 24.82
CA SER A 348 39.65 -26.17 23.65
C SER A 348 40.75 -27.25 23.66
N ASP A 349 41.01 -27.89 24.79
CA ASP A 349 42.10 -28.85 25.02
C ASP A 349 41.65 -30.22 25.55
N GLY A 350 40.34 -30.42 25.72
CA GLY A 350 39.75 -31.64 26.29
C GLY A 350 39.79 -31.71 27.81
N SER A 351 40.35 -30.72 28.53
CA SER A 351 40.41 -30.70 29.97
C SER A 351 39.06 -30.31 30.58
N ALA A 352 38.64 -31.00 31.66
CA ALA A 352 37.46 -30.63 32.40
C ALA A 352 37.63 -29.23 33.01
N GLY A 353 36.64 -28.34 32.76
CA GLY A 353 36.67 -26.95 33.26
C GLY A 353 37.42 -25.96 32.36
N SER A 354 38.06 -26.38 31.28
CA SER A 354 38.55 -25.48 30.24
C SER A 354 37.39 -24.80 29.52
N ASN A 355 37.51 -23.48 29.29
CA ASN A 355 36.47 -22.64 28.63
C ASN A 355 36.91 -22.04 27.30
N GLY A 356 38.12 -22.43 26.82
CA GLY A 356 38.73 -21.77 25.66
C GLY A 356 37.86 -21.83 24.37
N ASN A 357 37.09 -22.89 24.18
CA ASN A 357 36.18 -22.95 23.04
C ASN A 357 34.91 -22.09 23.25
N LEU A 358 34.41 -21.99 24.50
CA LEU A 358 33.28 -21.09 24.80
C LEU A 358 33.66 -19.63 24.57
N GLU A 359 34.87 -19.19 24.88
CA GLU A 359 35.32 -17.84 24.61
C GLU A 359 35.34 -17.53 23.11
N GLN A 360 35.74 -18.48 22.28
CA GLN A 360 35.69 -18.37 20.80
C GLN A 360 34.24 -18.35 20.28
N LEU A 361 33.36 -19.20 20.87
CA LEU A 361 31.93 -19.20 20.53
C LEU A 361 31.27 -17.87 20.90
N VAL A 362 31.59 -17.30 22.07
CA VAL A 362 31.08 -15.99 22.49
C VAL A 362 31.61 -14.87 21.60
N ALA A 363 32.84 -14.98 21.08
CA ALA A 363 33.42 -13.99 20.18
C ALA A 363 32.68 -13.89 18.83
N LEU A 364 31.94 -14.93 18.41
CA LEU A 364 31.10 -14.91 17.18
C LEU A 364 29.99 -13.83 17.25
N ARG A 365 29.64 -13.36 18.46
CA ARG A 365 28.66 -12.27 18.65
C ARG A 365 29.05 -10.99 17.90
N ASN A 366 30.32 -10.77 17.65
CA ASN A 366 30.86 -9.53 17.07
C ASN A 366 31.21 -9.67 15.58
N GLN A 367 30.91 -10.80 14.97
CA GLN A 367 31.12 -11.09 13.55
C GLN A 367 29.79 -10.92 12.78
#